data_3c005cea2a153b429941a4262977cc8e
#
_entry.id   3c005cea2a153b429941a4262977cc8e
#
_cell.length_a   1.000
_cell.length_b   1.000
_cell.length_c   1.000
_cell.angle_alpha   90.00
_cell.angle_beta   90.00
_cell.angle_gamma   90.00
#
_symmetry.space_group_name_H-M   'P 1'
#
loop_
_entity.id
_entity.type
_entity.pdbx_description
1 polymer ?
#
loop_
_entity_poly.entity_id
_entity_poly.type
_entity_poly.pdbx_seq_one_letter_code
_entity_poly.pdbx_strand_id
1 'polypeptide(L)'
;VAWQILYHPEVRDDFRRMGRTEARAIQKVIDERLANGEPDKSGKALIGDLAGYRRLRTGHTRIVYRVDGRRIEVLIIAIGMRRDDEVYLTAQKRAR
;
A
#
# COMPACT_ATOMS: atom_id res chain seq x y z
N VAL A 1 5.20 -3.50 -18.85
CA VAL A 1 4.31 -2.35 -18.66
C VAL A 1 4.35 -1.92 -17.20
N ALA A 2 4.62 -0.64 -16.96
CA ALA A 2 4.63 -0.10 -15.60
C ALA A 2 3.21 0.24 -15.16
N TRP A 3 2.92 -0.08 -13.92
CA TRP A 3 1.65 0.29 -13.29
C TRP A 3 1.75 1.72 -12.77
N GLN A 4 0.69 2.49 -12.95
CA GLN A 4 0.63 3.82 -12.38
C GLN A 4 0.30 3.73 -10.89
N ILE A 5 1.09 4.38 -10.05
CA ILE A 5 0.85 4.37 -8.62
C ILE A 5 0.11 5.63 -8.22
N LEU A 6 -1.05 5.44 -7.63
CA LEU A 6 -1.85 6.53 -7.07
C LEU A 6 -1.85 6.39 -5.55
N TYR A 7 -1.92 7.51 -4.86
CA TYR A 7 -1.90 7.53 -3.39
C TYR A 7 -3.15 8.20 -2.87
N HIS A 8 -3.76 7.58 -1.86
CA HIS A 8 -4.77 8.27 -1.08
C HIS A 8 -4.13 9.53 -0.48
N PRO A 9 -4.84 10.66 -0.45
CA PRO A 9 -4.25 11.92 0.02
C PRO A 9 -3.60 11.85 1.41
N GLU A 10 -4.13 11.03 2.30
CA GLU A 10 -3.61 10.92 3.67
C GLU A 10 -2.37 10.02 3.78
N VAL A 11 -1.97 9.34 2.71
CA VAL A 11 -0.73 8.54 2.74
C VAL A 11 0.49 9.43 2.96
N ARG A 12 0.43 10.68 2.56
CA ARG A 12 1.47 11.67 2.87
C ARG A 12 1.78 11.70 4.37
N ASP A 13 0.76 11.62 5.21
CA ASP A 13 0.94 11.62 6.66
C ASP A 13 1.58 10.32 7.14
N ASP A 14 1.27 9.21 6.48
CA ASP A 14 1.91 7.94 6.80
C ASP A 14 3.42 8.02 6.56
N PHE A 15 3.83 8.60 5.43
CA PHE A 15 5.25 8.80 5.13
C PHE A 15 5.93 9.72 6.14
N ARG A 16 5.25 10.78 6.56
CA ARG A 16 5.80 11.70 7.55
C ARG A 16 6.05 11.01 8.88
N ARG A 17 5.14 10.16 9.31
CA ARG A 17 5.27 9.46 10.58
C ARG A 17 6.46 8.50 10.61
N MET A 18 6.80 7.89 9.48
CA MET A 18 7.91 6.95 9.45
C MET A 18 9.27 7.62 9.27
N GLY A 19 9.30 8.87 8.86
CA GLY A 19 10.52 9.60 8.64
C GLY A 19 11.11 9.40 7.26
N ARG A 20 12.07 10.24 6.92
CA ARG A 20 12.59 10.36 5.56
C ARG A 20 13.29 9.09 5.07
N THR A 21 14.13 8.50 5.89
CA THR A 21 14.91 7.31 5.51
C THR A 21 13.99 6.13 5.21
N GLU A 22 13.05 5.87 6.11
CA GLU A 22 12.11 4.78 5.95
C GLU A 22 11.19 5.03 4.77
N ALA A 23 10.72 6.27 4.60
CA ALA A 23 9.86 6.63 3.48
C ALA A 23 10.52 6.35 2.14
N ARG A 24 11.81 6.67 2.00
CA ARG A 24 12.55 6.38 0.77
C ARG A 24 12.66 4.89 0.51
N ALA A 25 12.92 4.12 1.55
CA ALA A 25 13.01 2.66 1.42
C ALA A 25 11.66 2.08 0.97
N ILE A 26 10.57 2.58 1.52
CA ILE A 26 9.23 2.13 1.14
C ILE A 26 8.89 2.54 -0.29
N GLN A 27 9.24 3.74 -0.70
CA GLN A 27 9.02 4.18 -2.08
C GLN A 27 9.76 3.31 -3.08
N LYS A 28 10.97 2.89 -2.73
CA LYS A 28 11.74 1.99 -3.58
C LYS A 28 11.03 0.63 -3.72
N VAL A 29 10.51 0.11 -2.64
CA VAL A 29 9.75 -1.15 -2.66
C VAL A 29 8.50 -1.00 -3.54
N ILE A 30 7.80 0.11 -3.41
CA ILE A 30 6.61 0.40 -4.23
C ILE A 30 6.99 0.41 -5.71
N ASP A 31 8.07 1.07 -6.07
CA ASP A 31 8.53 1.10 -7.45
C ASP A 31 8.90 -0.28 -7.98
N GLU A 32 9.66 -1.03 -7.21
CA GLU A 32 10.16 -2.33 -7.66
C GLU A 32 9.08 -3.42 -7.68
N ARG A 33 8.24 -3.45 -6.66
CA ARG A 33 7.31 -4.55 -6.49
C ARG A 33 5.90 -4.25 -6.98
N LEU A 34 5.51 -2.99 -7.06
CA LEU A 34 4.19 -2.62 -7.53
C LEU A 34 4.24 -1.95 -8.90
N ALA A 35 4.92 -0.83 -9.03
CA ALA A 35 4.96 -0.12 -10.31
C ALA A 35 5.59 -0.96 -11.43
N ASN A 36 6.72 -1.57 -11.15
CA ASN A 36 7.49 -2.36 -12.13
C ASN A 36 7.41 -3.87 -11.88
N GLY A 37 6.51 -4.29 -11.00
CA GLY A 37 6.33 -5.69 -10.67
C GLY A 37 4.96 -6.20 -11.06
N GLU A 38 4.45 -7.15 -10.29
CA GLU A 38 3.13 -7.72 -10.50
C GLU A 38 2.27 -7.47 -9.26
N PRO A 39 1.66 -6.27 -9.15
CA PRO A 39 0.91 -5.90 -7.96
C PRO A 39 -0.27 -6.82 -7.67
N ASP A 40 -0.89 -7.38 -8.70
CA ASP A 40 -2.02 -8.29 -8.57
C ASP A 40 -1.62 -9.67 -8.05
N LYS A 41 -0.32 -9.96 -8.05
CA LYS A 41 0.22 -11.23 -7.55
C LYS A 41 1.12 -11.05 -6.34
N SER A 42 1.46 -9.82 -6.01
CA SER A 42 2.31 -9.52 -4.86
C SER A 42 1.47 -9.47 -3.60
N GLY A 43 2.12 -9.76 -2.46
CA GLY A 43 1.46 -9.67 -1.19
C GLY A 43 0.34 -10.68 -1.02
N LYS A 44 -0.64 -10.31 -0.20
CA LYS A 44 -1.76 -11.18 0.15
C LYS A 44 -3.08 -10.44 -0.01
N ALA A 45 -4.07 -11.11 -0.61
CA ALA A 45 -5.41 -10.56 -0.72
C ALA A 45 -6.06 -10.50 0.66
N LEU A 46 -6.75 -9.40 0.94
CA LEU A 46 -7.43 -9.19 2.21
C LEU A 46 -8.90 -9.61 2.10
N ILE A 47 -9.51 -9.83 3.25
CA ILE A 47 -10.91 -10.26 3.35
C ILE A 47 -11.68 -9.28 4.22
N GLY A 48 -12.99 -9.53 4.37
CA GLY A 48 -13.85 -8.72 5.23
C GLY A 48 -14.02 -7.30 4.70
N ASP A 49 -13.86 -6.33 5.59
CA ASP A 49 -14.06 -4.92 5.23
C ASP A 49 -13.06 -4.40 4.21
N LEU A 50 -11.96 -5.12 4.04
CA LEU A 50 -10.93 -4.77 3.05
C LEU A 50 -10.90 -5.73 1.86
N ALA A 51 -11.98 -6.47 1.64
CA ALA A 51 -12.10 -7.31 0.46
C ALA A 51 -11.88 -6.48 -0.80
N GLY A 52 -11.07 -6.99 -1.74
CA GLY A 52 -10.68 -6.25 -2.93
C GLY A 52 -9.36 -5.51 -2.80
N TYR A 53 -8.83 -5.41 -1.58
CA TYR A 53 -7.52 -4.81 -1.32
C TYR A 53 -6.49 -5.90 -1.07
N ARG A 54 -5.23 -5.52 -1.14
CA ARG A 54 -4.10 -6.41 -0.90
C ARG A 54 -3.14 -5.77 0.09
N ARG A 55 -2.31 -6.59 0.72
CA ARG A 55 -1.30 -6.15 1.67
C ARG A 55 0.07 -6.63 1.21
N LEU A 56 1.03 -5.72 1.14
CA LEU A 56 2.43 -6.03 0.89
C LEU A 56 3.21 -5.78 2.18
N ARG A 57 4.01 -6.76 2.59
CA ARG A 57 4.88 -6.64 3.76
C ARG A 57 6.29 -6.33 3.31
N THR A 58 6.93 -5.39 4.00
CA THR A 58 8.33 -5.09 3.80
C THR A 58 8.93 -4.72 5.16
N GLY A 59 9.76 -5.64 5.71
CA GLY A 59 10.26 -5.46 7.06
C GLY A 59 9.13 -5.38 8.07
N HIS A 60 9.10 -4.31 8.84
CA HIS A 60 8.06 -4.06 9.82
C HIS A 60 6.91 -3.21 9.28
N THR A 61 6.94 -2.90 7.99
CA THR A 61 5.96 -2.02 7.37
C THR A 61 4.99 -2.83 6.52
N ARG A 62 3.73 -2.38 6.47
CA ARG A 62 2.71 -2.96 5.63
C ARG A 62 2.10 -1.90 4.75
N ILE A 63 1.89 -2.25 3.49
CA ILE A 63 1.31 -1.37 2.48
C ILE A 63 -0.01 -1.98 2.06
N VAL A 64 -1.11 -1.24 2.24
CA VAL A 64 -2.44 -1.68 1.83
C VAL A 64 -2.79 -0.96 0.54
N TYR A 65 -3.15 -1.71 -0.49
CA TYR A 65 -3.40 -1.15 -1.80
C TYR A 65 -4.48 -1.92 -2.55
N ARG A 66 -5.00 -1.30 -3.60
CA ARG A 66 -5.97 -1.92 -4.50
C ARG A 66 -5.44 -1.85 -5.93
N VAL A 67 -5.68 -2.90 -6.70
CA VAL A 67 -5.24 -2.99 -8.10
C VAL A 67 -6.44 -2.81 -9.01
N ASP A 68 -6.32 -1.89 -9.98
CA ASP A 68 -7.29 -1.75 -11.05
C ASP A 68 -6.63 -2.23 -12.34
N GLY A 69 -6.92 -3.48 -12.72
CA GLY A 69 -6.29 -4.10 -13.87
C GLY A 69 -6.72 -3.48 -15.20
N ARG A 70 -7.88 -2.87 -15.24
CA ARG A 70 -8.35 -2.21 -16.46
C ARG A 70 -7.57 -0.95 -16.77
N ARG A 71 -7.25 -0.18 -15.73
CA ARG A 71 -6.55 1.08 -15.87
C ARG A 71 -5.05 0.95 -15.70
N ILE A 72 -4.58 -0.24 -15.32
CA ILE A 72 -3.18 -0.50 -14.99
C ILE A 72 -2.73 0.47 -13.89
N GLU A 73 -3.55 0.56 -12.86
CA GLU A 73 -3.34 1.46 -11.72
C GLU A 73 -3.32 0.71 -10.41
N VAL A 74 -2.49 1.20 -9.49
CA VAL A 74 -2.44 0.72 -8.11
C VAL A 74 -2.75 1.90 -7.22
N LEU A 75 -3.77 1.79 -6.38
CA LEU A 75 -4.11 2.82 -5.40
C LEU A 75 -3.62 2.38 -4.03
N ILE A 76 -2.66 3.09 -3.49
CA ILE A 76 -2.15 2.86 -2.14
C ILE A 76 -3.00 3.69 -1.18
N ILE A 77 -3.64 3.02 -0.20
CA ILE A 77 -4.54 3.71 0.73
C ILE A 77 -3.98 3.86 2.13
N ALA A 78 -3.04 3.02 2.54
CA ALA A 78 -2.45 3.14 3.87
C ALA A 78 -1.09 2.47 3.91
N ILE A 79 -0.18 3.06 4.66
CA ILE A 79 1.13 2.51 4.92
C ILE A 79 1.37 2.65 6.42
N GLY A 80 1.73 1.58 7.08
CA GLY A 80 1.94 1.64 8.52
C GLY A 80 2.76 0.48 9.03
N MET A 81 3.17 0.58 10.29
CA MET A 81 3.94 -0.44 10.94
C MET A 81 3.05 -1.61 11.35
N ARG A 82 3.69 -2.75 11.55
CA ARG A 82 3.06 -4.00 11.88
C ARG A 82 2.24 -4.00 13.18
N ARG A 83 2.54 -3.09 14.10
CA ARG A 83 1.93 -3.08 15.41
C ARG A 83 0.42 -2.89 15.36
N ASP A 84 -0.29 -3.74 16.09
CA ASP A 84 -1.69 -3.57 16.48
C ASP A 84 -2.70 -3.48 15.35
N ASP A 85 -2.34 -3.92 14.16
CA ASP A 85 -3.25 -3.89 13.01
C ASP A 85 -3.80 -2.48 12.71
N GLU A 86 -3.13 -1.46 13.23
CA GLU A 86 -3.58 -0.08 13.09
C GLU A 86 -3.68 0.35 11.63
N VAL A 87 -2.77 -0.14 10.79
CA VAL A 87 -2.80 0.17 9.37
C VAL A 87 -4.10 -0.32 8.70
N TYR A 88 -4.64 -1.44 9.17
CA TYR A 88 -5.88 -1.97 8.61
C TYR A 88 -7.09 -1.14 9.01
N LEU A 89 -7.14 -0.67 10.25
CA LEU A 89 -8.20 0.22 10.69
C LEU A 89 -8.17 1.55 9.92
N THR A 90 -6.99 2.08 9.72
CA THR A 90 -6.78 3.28 8.91
C THR A 90 -7.24 3.05 7.48
N ALA A 91 -6.86 1.92 6.90
CA ALA A 91 -7.26 1.57 5.54
C ALA A 91 -8.78 1.46 5.41
N GLN A 92 -9.45 0.85 6.39
CA GLN A 92 -10.90 0.73 6.37
C GLN A 92 -11.58 2.10 6.34
N LYS A 93 -11.08 3.04 7.12
CA LYS A 93 -11.62 4.41 7.13
C LYS A 93 -11.42 5.11 5.80
N ARG A 94 -10.27 4.92 5.19
CA ARG A 94 -9.93 5.57 3.92
C ARG A 94 -10.61 4.92 2.72
N ALA A 95 -10.97 3.66 2.83
CA ALA A 95 -11.60 2.91 1.75
C ALA A 95 -13.06 3.32 1.51
N ARG A 96 -13.66 4.04 2.43
CA ARG A 96 -15.06 4.46 2.33
C ARG A 96 -15.27 5.57 1.33
#